data_0ed2b34af0c297b9ecb518c05230fc8c
#
_entry.id   0ed2b34af0c297b9ecb518c05230fc8c
#
_cell.length_a   1.000
_cell.length_b   1.000
_cell.length_c   1.000
_cell.angle_alpha   90.00
_cell.angle_beta   90.00
_cell.angle_gamma   90.00
#
_symmetry.space_group_name_H-M   'P 1'
#
loop_
_entity.id
_entity.type
_entity.pdbx_description
1 polymer ?
#
loop_
_entity_poly.entity_id
_entity_poly.type
_entity_poly.pdbx_seq_one_letter_code
_entity_poly.pdbx_strand_id
1 'polypeptide(L)'
;MNYELLSSLYYKSKKEYEQEYNDRFNSVASKRLNISIEENQCFYILTEEVVNKLYNVMVLNQKLDKLTSEIPGIALQQYIKKCLIDEIVLTNEIEGVVSTRKDINEILENVEDKNKRLTGLVNKYLNLCSEENIDIITCNDVRNIYNDLLWEEISEDDKLNLPDGVYFRKEGVDVLSSFKNVIHKGVMPEEKINLMMTQALNILNDRDIIPILRIAIFHYLFGYIHPFYDGNGRTSRFISSYLLSKELNTLTGFGLSYAIKENISQYYKGFKTVNEKKNKGDLTPFIISFLDILSKELESLNNSVIERINIINRYSKVIEVMEKKDKQKQNIIYVIFQETLFGEAGIDVSSLMKYAKASKYKVTQVLKEYDDMLIKNKIGRKNYYSFDLAVVDEKYLD
;
A
#
# COMPACT_ATOMS: atom_id res chain seq x y z
N MET A 1 -25.41 -14.20 -3.16
CA MET A 1 -25.83 -14.40 -1.75
C MET A 1 -24.76 -13.83 -0.85
N ASN A 2 -25.12 -12.99 0.11
CA ASN A 2 -24.13 -12.50 1.08
C ASN A 2 -23.72 -13.65 2.00
N TYR A 3 -22.43 -13.80 2.27
CA TYR A 3 -21.89 -14.79 3.20
C TYR A 3 -22.45 -14.58 4.62
N GLU A 4 -23.32 -15.46 5.08
CA GLU A 4 -23.92 -15.33 6.40
C GLU A 4 -22.91 -15.70 7.50
N LEU A 5 -22.74 -14.83 8.51
CA LEU A 5 -21.78 -15.06 9.59
C LEU A 5 -22.27 -16.17 10.53
N LEU A 6 -21.38 -17.06 10.93
CA LEU A 6 -21.67 -18.10 11.92
C LEU A 6 -22.15 -17.48 13.25
N SER A 7 -21.56 -16.35 13.67
CA SER A 7 -22.01 -15.61 14.85
C SER A 7 -23.47 -15.14 14.75
N SER A 8 -23.94 -14.77 13.55
CA SER A 8 -25.35 -14.40 13.33
C SER A 8 -26.28 -15.61 13.49
N LEU A 9 -25.89 -16.76 12.95
CA LEU A 9 -26.63 -18.01 13.09
C LEU A 9 -26.71 -18.47 14.56
N TYR A 10 -25.64 -18.31 15.32
CA TYR A 10 -25.62 -18.66 16.75
C TYR A 10 -26.76 -18.01 17.54
N TYR A 11 -27.07 -16.74 17.26
CA TYR A 11 -28.14 -16.02 17.93
C TYR A 11 -29.54 -16.35 17.38
N LYS A 12 -29.61 -16.88 16.17
CA LYS A 12 -30.89 -17.33 15.58
C LYS A 12 -31.26 -18.74 16.02
N SER A 13 -30.35 -19.71 15.84
CA SER A 13 -30.58 -21.13 16.10
C SER A 13 -29.27 -21.85 16.35
N LYS A 14 -29.05 -22.34 17.57
CA LYS A 14 -27.84 -23.12 17.90
C LYS A 14 -27.70 -24.39 17.06
N LYS A 15 -28.80 -25.03 16.69
CA LYS A 15 -28.78 -26.24 15.87
C LYS A 15 -28.31 -25.94 14.46
N GLU A 16 -28.84 -24.90 13.82
CA GLU A 16 -28.44 -24.47 12.49
C GLU A 16 -26.98 -23.97 12.48
N TYR A 17 -26.56 -23.26 13.54
CA TYR A 17 -25.18 -22.83 13.74
C TYR A 17 -24.17 -23.99 13.72
N GLU A 18 -24.42 -25.05 14.51
CA GLU A 18 -23.53 -26.21 14.55
C GLU A 18 -23.54 -26.99 13.25
N GLN A 19 -24.70 -27.13 12.61
CA GLN A 19 -24.82 -27.77 11.31
C GLN A 19 -24.06 -26.97 10.26
N GLU A 20 -24.32 -25.70 10.13
CA GLU A 20 -23.65 -24.80 9.13
C GLU A 20 -22.15 -24.80 9.31
N TYR A 21 -21.65 -24.71 10.57
CA TYR A 21 -20.21 -24.81 10.84
C TYR A 21 -19.64 -26.13 10.32
N ASN A 22 -20.27 -27.26 10.61
CA ASN A 22 -19.79 -28.57 10.17
C ASN A 22 -19.85 -28.71 8.65
N ASP A 23 -20.88 -28.20 8.02
CA ASP A 23 -21.05 -28.22 6.57
C ASP A 23 -19.97 -27.37 5.89
N ARG A 24 -19.69 -26.17 6.42
CA ARG A 24 -18.62 -25.31 5.93
C ARG A 24 -17.25 -25.95 6.13
N PHE A 25 -16.94 -26.34 7.37
CA PHE A 25 -15.62 -26.86 7.73
C PHE A 25 -15.26 -28.15 6.97
N ASN A 26 -16.26 -29.00 6.66
CA ASN A 26 -16.08 -30.26 5.95
C ASN A 26 -16.37 -30.17 4.44
N SER A 27 -16.72 -28.99 3.94
CA SER A 27 -16.95 -28.76 2.51
C SER A 27 -15.70 -29.07 1.69
N VAL A 28 -15.87 -29.59 0.48
CA VAL A 28 -14.77 -29.77 -0.50
C VAL A 28 -14.18 -28.44 -0.96
N ALA A 29 -14.94 -27.36 -0.85
CA ALA A 29 -14.49 -25.99 -1.14
C ALA A 29 -13.74 -25.34 0.05
N SER A 30 -13.66 -26.02 1.19
CA SER A 30 -12.98 -25.53 2.37
C SER A 30 -11.49 -25.89 2.35
N LYS A 31 -10.64 -24.90 2.61
CA LYS A 31 -9.21 -25.10 2.89
C LYS A 31 -8.99 -24.93 4.39
N ARG A 32 -8.64 -26.00 5.07
CA ARG A 32 -8.24 -25.97 6.49
C ARG A 32 -6.78 -25.57 6.58
N LEU A 33 -6.48 -24.67 7.51
CA LEU A 33 -5.13 -24.14 7.70
C LEU A 33 -4.48 -24.77 8.93
N ASN A 34 -3.16 -24.94 8.91
CA ASN A 34 -2.41 -25.49 10.04
C ASN A 34 -2.11 -24.39 11.09
N ILE A 35 -3.14 -23.68 11.53
CA ILE A 35 -3.09 -22.68 12.59
C ILE A 35 -4.47 -22.64 13.27
N SER A 36 -4.49 -22.29 14.56
CA SER A 36 -5.74 -22.16 15.31
C SER A 36 -5.83 -20.78 15.99
N ILE A 37 -7.04 -20.24 16.00
CA ILE A 37 -7.40 -19.06 16.80
C ILE A 37 -8.13 -19.58 18.02
N GLU A 38 -7.55 -19.33 19.20
CA GLU A 38 -7.96 -19.97 20.45
C GLU A 38 -7.97 -21.51 20.30
N GLU A 39 -9.16 -22.15 20.33
CA GLU A 39 -9.33 -23.60 20.22
C GLU A 39 -9.79 -24.04 18.82
N ASN A 40 -10.09 -23.10 17.91
CA ASN A 40 -10.68 -23.40 16.63
C ASN A 40 -9.62 -23.37 15.53
N GLN A 41 -9.50 -24.48 14.78
CA GLN A 41 -8.67 -24.52 13.57
C GLN A 41 -9.19 -23.54 12.54
N CYS A 42 -8.30 -22.70 12.02
CA CYS A 42 -8.65 -21.75 10.97
C CYS A 42 -8.95 -22.46 9.64
N PHE A 43 -9.91 -21.91 8.94
CA PHE A 43 -10.26 -22.33 7.57
C PHE A 43 -10.85 -21.17 6.78
N TYR A 44 -10.92 -21.34 5.47
CA TYR A 44 -11.70 -20.47 4.59
C TYR A 44 -12.40 -21.30 3.51
N ILE A 45 -13.44 -20.74 2.91
CA ILE A 45 -14.20 -21.42 1.86
C ILE A 45 -14.08 -20.62 0.57
N LEU A 46 -13.82 -21.32 -0.54
CA LEU A 46 -13.91 -20.77 -1.89
C LEU A 46 -15.37 -20.73 -2.33
N THR A 47 -16.11 -19.77 -1.76
CA THR A 47 -17.50 -19.51 -2.18
C THR A 47 -17.54 -18.82 -3.53
N GLU A 48 -18.70 -18.84 -4.20
CA GLU A 48 -18.93 -18.06 -5.42
C GLU A 48 -18.60 -16.58 -5.21
N GLU A 49 -18.93 -16.02 -4.04
CA GLU A 49 -18.61 -14.62 -3.70
C GLU A 49 -17.09 -14.37 -3.66
N VAL A 50 -16.32 -15.24 -3.00
CA VAL A 50 -14.85 -15.14 -2.95
C VAL A 50 -14.25 -15.25 -4.35
N VAL A 51 -14.72 -16.22 -5.15
CA VAL A 51 -14.23 -16.44 -6.52
C VAL A 51 -14.53 -15.23 -7.41
N ASN A 52 -15.76 -14.70 -7.36
CA ASN A 52 -16.14 -13.53 -8.15
C ASN A 52 -15.35 -12.28 -7.77
N LYS A 53 -15.10 -12.05 -6.46
CA LYS A 53 -14.28 -10.92 -6.00
C LYS A 53 -12.82 -11.06 -6.42
N LEU A 54 -12.27 -12.26 -6.30
CA LEU A 54 -10.90 -12.55 -6.76
C LEU A 54 -10.78 -12.32 -8.28
N TYR A 55 -11.75 -12.81 -9.06
CA TYR A 55 -11.80 -12.58 -10.50
C TYR A 55 -11.87 -11.09 -10.83
N ASN A 56 -12.71 -10.33 -10.11
CA ASN A 56 -12.80 -8.87 -10.29
C ASN A 56 -11.45 -8.16 -10.03
N VAL A 57 -10.75 -8.52 -8.96
CA VAL A 57 -9.40 -8.00 -8.67
C VAL A 57 -8.46 -8.28 -9.86
N MET A 58 -8.46 -9.49 -10.41
CA MET A 58 -7.60 -9.86 -11.54
C MET A 58 -7.93 -9.06 -12.80
N VAL A 59 -9.23 -8.90 -13.11
CA VAL A 59 -9.68 -8.11 -14.28
C VAL A 59 -9.29 -6.64 -14.14
N LEU A 60 -9.49 -6.06 -12.96
CA LEU A 60 -9.12 -4.66 -12.69
C LEU A 60 -7.60 -4.46 -12.76
N ASN A 61 -6.82 -5.42 -12.25
CA ASN A 61 -5.37 -5.38 -12.35
C ASN A 61 -4.89 -5.46 -13.81
N GLN A 62 -5.44 -6.39 -14.59
CA GLN A 62 -5.11 -6.50 -16.01
C GLN A 62 -5.43 -5.20 -16.77
N LYS A 63 -6.55 -4.54 -16.43
CA LYS A 63 -6.88 -3.22 -16.98
C LYS A 63 -5.84 -2.17 -16.58
N LEU A 64 -5.40 -2.17 -15.31
CA LEU A 64 -4.37 -1.26 -14.82
C LEU A 64 -3.03 -1.48 -15.53
N ASP A 65 -2.61 -2.73 -15.74
CA ASP A 65 -1.37 -3.07 -16.47
C ASP A 65 -1.42 -2.53 -17.90
N LYS A 66 -2.56 -2.67 -18.58
CA LYS A 66 -2.74 -2.11 -19.92
C LYS A 66 -2.63 -0.58 -19.90
N LEU A 67 -3.34 0.08 -19.00
CA LEU A 67 -3.34 1.54 -18.90
C LEU A 67 -1.95 2.09 -18.55
N THR A 68 -1.24 1.46 -17.62
CA THR A 68 0.12 1.89 -17.25
C THR A 68 1.12 1.71 -18.40
N SER A 69 0.92 0.73 -19.28
CA SER A 69 1.75 0.56 -20.48
C SER A 69 1.57 1.69 -21.52
N GLU A 70 0.47 2.44 -21.47
CA GLU A 70 0.19 3.59 -22.33
C GLU A 70 0.80 4.91 -21.79
N ILE A 71 1.24 4.92 -20.51
CA ILE A 71 1.85 6.10 -19.89
C ILE A 71 3.32 6.20 -20.31
N PRO A 72 3.82 7.40 -20.69
CA PRO A 72 5.25 7.61 -20.92
C PRO A 72 6.09 7.22 -19.70
N GLY A 73 7.24 6.56 -19.92
CA GLY A 73 8.03 5.97 -18.83
C GLY A 73 8.41 6.95 -17.70
N ILE A 74 8.68 8.22 -18.04
CA ILE A 74 8.97 9.27 -17.05
C ILE A 74 7.73 9.56 -16.19
N ALA A 75 6.58 9.76 -16.85
CA ALA A 75 5.31 10.01 -16.17
C ALA A 75 4.92 8.85 -15.24
N LEU A 76 5.12 7.60 -15.70
CA LEU A 76 4.86 6.43 -14.88
C LEU A 76 5.77 6.38 -13.63
N GLN A 77 7.08 6.66 -13.80
CA GLN A 77 8.01 6.71 -12.67
C GLN A 77 7.61 7.77 -11.65
N GLN A 78 7.19 8.94 -12.08
CA GLN A 78 6.73 10.01 -11.19
C GLN A 78 5.41 9.63 -10.49
N TYR A 79 4.51 8.98 -11.19
CA TYR A 79 3.27 8.50 -10.60
C TYR A 79 3.51 7.42 -9.54
N ILE A 80 4.39 6.47 -9.82
CA ILE A 80 4.82 5.46 -8.83
C ILE A 80 5.44 6.15 -7.61
N LYS A 81 6.33 7.13 -7.80
CA LYS A 81 6.93 7.90 -6.70
C LYS A 81 5.86 8.62 -5.86
N LYS A 82 4.86 9.22 -6.52
CA LYS A 82 3.73 9.85 -5.82
C LYS A 82 2.93 8.86 -4.98
N CYS A 83 2.55 7.72 -5.57
CA CYS A 83 1.81 6.67 -4.85
C CYS A 83 2.62 6.10 -3.66
N LEU A 84 3.93 5.95 -3.82
CA LEU A 84 4.83 5.55 -2.74
C LEU A 84 4.82 6.57 -1.59
N ILE A 85 4.87 7.87 -1.88
CA ILE A 85 4.80 8.92 -0.86
C ILE A 85 3.45 8.85 -0.13
N ASP A 86 2.36 8.71 -0.88
CA ASP A 86 1.02 8.58 -0.31
C ASP A 86 0.90 7.35 0.59
N GLU A 87 1.42 6.20 0.17
CA GLU A 87 1.45 4.97 0.96
C GLU A 87 2.17 5.16 2.30
N ILE A 88 3.36 5.81 2.29
CA ILE A 88 4.14 6.07 3.51
C ILE A 88 3.41 7.04 4.44
N VAL A 89 2.85 8.13 3.92
CA VAL A 89 2.12 9.11 4.74
C VAL A 89 0.88 8.45 5.36
N LEU A 90 0.12 7.71 4.56
CA LEU A 90 -1.14 7.13 5.01
C LEU A 90 -0.94 5.94 5.95
N THR A 91 0.11 5.12 5.76
CA THR A 91 0.40 4.05 6.72
C THR A 91 0.76 4.60 8.10
N ASN A 92 1.45 5.74 8.17
CA ASN A 92 1.72 6.44 9.42
C ASN A 92 0.44 7.05 10.01
N GLU A 93 -0.37 7.71 9.20
CA GLU A 93 -1.62 8.34 9.65
C GLU A 93 -2.61 7.33 10.25
N ILE A 94 -2.72 6.12 9.71
CA ILE A 94 -3.55 5.03 10.26
C ILE A 94 -3.13 4.70 11.69
N GLU A 95 -1.84 4.77 12.01
CA GLU A 95 -1.30 4.50 13.35
C GLU A 95 -1.20 5.77 14.23
N GLY A 96 -1.67 6.93 13.73
CA GLY A 96 -1.59 8.19 14.46
C GLY A 96 -0.19 8.82 14.49
N VAL A 97 0.74 8.34 13.65
CA VAL A 97 2.09 8.88 13.51
C VAL A 97 2.06 10.02 12.49
N VAL A 98 2.55 11.20 12.90
CA VAL A 98 2.57 12.39 12.05
C VAL A 98 3.74 12.33 11.07
N SER A 99 3.43 12.37 9.78
CA SER A 99 4.41 12.56 8.70
C SER A 99 3.79 13.38 7.57
N THR A 100 4.59 14.16 6.86
CA THR A 100 4.11 14.96 5.74
C THR A 100 4.73 14.51 4.43
N ARG A 101 4.04 14.76 3.31
CA ARG A 101 4.60 14.53 1.96
C ARG A 101 5.93 15.26 1.76
N LYS A 102 6.07 16.44 2.36
CA LYS A 102 7.31 17.22 2.29
C LYS A 102 8.46 16.49 2.98
N ASP A 103 8.24 15.94 4.17
CA ASP A 103 9.26 15.21 4.92
C ASP A 103 9.75 13.99 4.12
N ILE A 104 8.81 13.24 3.53
CA ILE A 104 9.14 12.07 2.71
C ILE A 104 9.89 12.47 1.44
N ASN A 105 9.46 13.53 0.75
CA ASN A 105 10.18 14.05 -0.43
C ASN A 105 11.60 14.52 -0.09
N GLU A 106 11.80 15.17 1.04
CA GLU A 106 13.14 15.62 1.48
C GLU A 106 14.08 14.41 1.69
N ILE A 107 13.57 13.31 2.26
CA ILE A 107 14.35 12.07 2.40
C ILE A 107 14.65 11.46 1.03
N LEU A 108 13.65 11.35 0.14
CA LEU A 108 13.81 10.80 -1.21
C LEU A 108 14.83 11.58 -2.07
N GLU A 109 14.95 12.88 -1.87
CA GLU A 109 15.92 13.73 -2.58
C GLU A 109 17.30 13.78 -1.89
N ASN A 110 17.56 12.94 -0.89
CA ASN A 110 18.80 12.92 -0.10
C ASN A 110 19.19 14.32 0.44
N VAL A 111 18.20 15.10 0.84
CA VAL A 111 18.44 16.38 1.49
C VAL A 111 18.92 16.11 2.90
N GLU A 112 20.19 16.47 3.18
CA GLU A 112 20.83 16.27 4.48
C GLU A 112 19.88 16.57 5.67
N ASP A 113 19.44 15.50 6.29
CA ASP A 113 19.28 15.31 7.71
C ASP A 113 18.35 16.24 8.50
N LYS A 114 17.03 16.12 8.26
CA LYS A 114 16.08 16.66 9.25
C LYS A 114 15.10 15.63 9.81
N ASN A 115 15.00 14.44 9.21
CA ASN A 115 14.09 13.38 9.66
C ASN A 115 14.73 11.98 9.57
N LYS A 116 15.77 11.73 10.36
CA LYS A 116 16.35 10.38 10.52
C LYS A 116 15.29 9.35 10.87
N ARG A 117 14.31 9.76 11.68
CA ARG A 117 13.21 8.96 12.18
C ARG A 117 12.46 8.15 11.09
N LEU A 118 12.20 8.72 9.91
CA LEU A 118 11.43 8.07 8.84
C LEU A 118 12.31 7.46 7.73
N THR A 119 13.63 7.60 7.83
CA THR A 119 14.57 7.18 6.78
C THR A 119 14.50 5.68 6.53
N GLY A 120 14.44 4.86 7.57
CA GLY A 120 14.31 3.41 7.46
C GLY A 120 13.05 3.02 6.68
N LEU A 121 11.90 3.59 7.06
CA LEU A 121 10.62 3.36 6.40
C LEU A 121 10.68 3.74 4.91
N VAL A 122 11.16 4.94 4.59
CA VAL A 122 11.26 5.42 3.19
C VAL A 122 12.18 4.53 2.36
N ASN A 123 13.37 4.21 2.87
CA ASN A 123 14.34 3.37 2.17
C ASN A 123 13.76 1.96 1.90
N LYS A 124 13.05 1.38 2.87
CA LYS A 124 12.46 0.06 2.71
C LYS A 124 11.35 0.07 1.65
N TYR A 125 10.51 1.11 1.64
CA TYR A 125 9.49 1.26 0.59
C TYR A 125 10.11 1.56 -0.79
N LEU A 126 11.25 2.24 -0.88
CA LEU A 126 12.00 2.40 -2.14
C LEU A 126 12.46 1.06 -2.72
N ASN A 127 12.84 0.11 -1.87
CA ASN A 127 13.24 -1.22 -2.31
C ASN A 127 12.10 -2.00 -2.98
N LEU A 128 10.82 -1.62 -2.76
CA LEU A 128 9.69 -2.17 -3.51
C LEU A 128 9.74 -1.81 -5.00
N CYS A 129 10.37 -0.69 -5.34
CA CYS A 129 10.59 -0.26 -6.72
C CYS A 129 11.81 -0.95 -7.36
N SER A 130 12.65 -1.64 -6.57
CA SER A 130 13.82 -2.37 -7.05
C SER A 130 13.46 -3.80 -7.43
N GLU A 131 14.36 -4.46 -8.15
CA GLU A 131 14.23 -5.90 -8.47
C GLU A 131 14.63 -6.79 -7.28
N GLU A 132 15.07 -6.22 -6.16
CA GLU A 132 15.48 -6.97 -4.99
C GLU A 132 14.30 -7.73 -4.39
N ASN A 133 14.51 -9.02 -4.14
CA ASN A 133 13.55 -9.84 -3.44
C ASN A 133 13.79 -9.75 -1.93
N ILE A 134 12.72 -9.55 -1.19
CA ILE A 134 12.71 -9.60 0.26
C ILE A 134 12.23 -10.99 0.66
N ASP A 135 13.07 -11.75 1.34
CA ASP A 135 12.66 -13.02 1.91
C ASP A 135 11.72 -12.81 3.09
N ILE A 136 10.60 -13.54 3.09
CA ILE A 136 9.58 -13.51 4.15
C ILE A 136 9.22 -14.97 4.46
N ILE A 137 10.19 -15.69 5.00
CA ILE A 137 10.12 -17.16 5.22
C ILE A 137 10.16 -17.50 6.70
N THR A 138 10.94 -16.76 7.48
CA THR A 138 11.21 -17.06 8.89
C THR A 138 10.80 -15.89 9.82
N CYS A 139 10.65 -16.18 11.11
CA CYS A 139 10.44 -15.14 12.13
C CYS A 139 11.57 -14.10 12.14
N ASN A 140 12.81 -14.52 11.81
CA ASN A 140 13.94 -13.62 11.71
C ASN A 140 13.79 -12.62 10.54
N ASP A 141 13.22 -13.05 9.42
CA ASP A 141 12.97 -12.16 8.28
C ASP A 141 11.95 -11.08 8.65
N VAL A 142 10.87 -11.47 9.35
CA VAL A 142 9.88 -10.52 9.88
C VAL A 142 10.52 -9.54 10.86
N ARG A 143 11.41 -10.02 11.75
CA ARG A 143 12.15 -9.17 12.68
C ARG A 143 13.08 -8.20 11.95
N ASN A 144 13.78 -8.65 10.92
CA ASN A 144 14.67 -7.81 10.12
C ASN A 144 13.88 -6.73 9.37
N ILE A 145 12.75 -7.10 8.76
CA ILE A 145 11.85 -6.12 8.13
C ILE A 145 11.40 -5.06 9.14
N TYR A 146 10.96 -5.46 10.32
CA TYR A 146 10.57 -4.54 11.39
C TYR A 146 11.72 -3.61 11.80
N ASN A 147 12.92 -4.15 11.99
CA ASN A 147 14.09 -3.35 12.36
C ASN A 147 14.42 -2.32 11.27
N ASP A 148 14.45 -2.73 10.01
CA ASP A 148 14.75 -1.84 8.89
C ASP A 148 13.71 -0.72 8.74
N LEU A 149 12.44 -1.02 9.05
CA LEU A 149 11.34 -0.06 8.93
C LEU A 149 11.28 0.94 10.08
N LEU A 150 11.38 0.46 11.32
CA LEU A 150 10.83 1.17 12.48
C LEU A 150 11.79 1.29 13.67
N TRP A 151 12.93 0.58 13.66
CA TRP A 151 13.84 0.54 14.81
C TRP A 151 14.29 1.92 15.24
N GLU A 152 14.74 2.76 14.30
CA GLU A 152 15.23 4.12 14.60
C GLU A 152 14.10 4.97 15.18
N GLU A 153 12.95 4.96 14.52
CA GLU A 153 11.79 5.74 14.95
C GLU A 153 11.34 5.38 16.37
N ILE A 154 11.10 4.10 16.64
CA ILE A 154 10.58 3.65 17.93
C ILE A 154 11.66 3.82 19.01
N SER A 155 12.95 3.64 18.69
CA SER A 155 14.03 3.84 19.66
C SER A 155 14.20 5.29 20.07
N GLU A 156 13.80 6.24 19.23
CA GLU A 156 13.81 7.67 19.55
C GLU A 156 12.57 8.08 20.36
N ASP A 157 11.39 7.50 20.05
CA ASP A 157 10.14 7.83 20.72
C ASP A 157 10.05 7.19 22.12
N ASP A 158 10.12 5.86 22.19
CA ASP A 158 10.11 5.08 23.45
C ASP A 158 10.79 3.73 23.29
N LYS A 159 11.99 3.59 23.85
CA LYS A 159 12.76 2.35 23.80
C LYS A 159 12.07 1.13 24.44
N LEU A 160 11.09 1.35 25.33
CA LEU A 160 10.32 0.28 25.95
C LEU A 160 9.40 -0.43 24.96
N ASN A 161 9.09 0.22 23.84
CA ASN A 161 8.28 -0.36 22.76
C ASN A 161 9.11 -1.19 21.76
N LEU A 162 10.44 -1.26 21.96
CA LEU A 162 11.27 -2.16 21.15
C LEU A 162 11.08 -3.61 21.61
N PRO A 163 11.06 -4.57 20.67
CA PRO A 163 10.92 -5.99 21.00
C PRO A 163 12.14 -6.48 21.81
N ASP A 164 11.87 -7.09 22.95
CA ASP A 164 12.81 -7.52 23.97
C ASP A 164 13.03 -9.04 23.99
N GLY A 165 12.35 -9.79 23.13
CA GLY A 165 12.53 -11.23 22.93
C GLY A 165 13.54 -11.57 21.87
N VAL A 166 13.63 -12.86 21.49
CA VAL A 166 14.55 -13.33 20.44
C VAL A 166 14.14 -12.73 19.08
N TYR A 167 12.86 -12.83 18.74
CA TYR A 167 12.32 -12.24 17.52
C TYR A 167 11.28 -11.17 17.81
N PHE A 168 10.46 -11.36 18.85
CA PHE A 168 9.27 -10.58 19.11
C PHE A 168 9.27 -10.02 20.55
N ARG A 169 8.15 -9.56 21.03
CA ARG A 169 7.95 -9.12 22.41
C ARG A 169 7.77 -10.31 23.35
N LYS A 170 8.13 -10.13 24.61
CA LYS A 170 7.92 -11.12 25.68
C LYS A 170 6.60 -10.91 26.40
N GLU A 171 6.25 -9.65 26.65
CA GLU A 171 5.07 -9.28 27.45
C GLU A 171 3.80 -9.15 26.60
N GLY A 172 2.67 -9.14 27.28
CA GLY A 172 1.36 -8.94 26.63
C GLY A 172 1.18 -7.53 26.10
N VAL A 173 0.38 -7.38 25.06
CA VAL A 173 -0.03 -6.09 24.49
C VAL A 173 -1.52 -6.08 24.21
N ASP A 174 -2.16 -4.97 24.53
CA ASP A 174 -3.57 -4.73 24.23
C ASP A 174 -3.69 -3.92 22.93
N VAL A 175 -4.47 -4.42 21.98
CA VAL A 175 -4.84 -3.68 20.77
C VAL A 175 -6.04 -2.80 21.10
N LEU A 176 -5.85 -1.50 20.99
CA LEU A 176 -6.86 -0.52 21.39
C LEU A 176 -7.63 0.01 20.17
N SER A 177 -8.91 0.30 20.37
CA SER A 177 -9.68 1.12 19.43
C SER A 177 -9.28 2.59 19.53
N SER A 178 -9.74 3.42 18.57
CA SER A 178 -9.61 4.89 18.63
C SER A 178 -10.19 5.51 19.91
N PHE A 179 -11.12 4.82 20.58
CA PHE A 179 -11.68 5.22 21.88
C PHE A 179 -10.96 4.59 23.08
N LYS A 180 -9.74 4.04 22.88
CA LYS A 180 -8.93 3.37 23.91
C LYS A 180 -9.59 2.16 24.58
N ASN A 181 -10.58 1.55 23.96
CA ASN A 181 -11.13 0.28 24.42
C ASN A 181 -10.30 -0.87 23.86
N VAL A 182 -10.01 -1.88 24.69
CA VAL A 182 -9.33 -3.11 24.27
C VAL A 182 -10.24 -3.88 23.30
N ILE A 183 -9.83 -4.01 22.07
CA ILE A 183 -10.56 -4.74 21.02
C ILE A 183 -9.99 -6.14 20.78
N HIS A 184 -8.72 -6.34 21.11
CA HIS A 184 -8.02 -7.61 21.00
C HIS A 184 -6.82 -7.63 21.94
N LYS A 185 -6.40 -8.81 22.38
CA LYS A 185 -5.16 -9.04 23.11
C LYS A 185 -4.20 -9.80 22.22
N GLY A 186 -3.03 -9.24 21.99
CA GLY A 186 -1.98 -9.92 21.24
C GLY A 186 -1.60 -11.26 21.85
N VAL A 187 -1.14 -12.19 21.03
CA VAL A 187 -0.72 -13.53 21.46
C VAL A 187 0.45 -13.42 22.45
N MET A 188 0.47 -14.27 23.46
CA MET A 188 1.58 -14.41 24.41
C MET A 188 1.66 -15.85 24.94
N PRO A 189 2.80 -16.31 25.46
CA PRO A 189 4.14 -15.68 25.50
C PRO A 189 4.85 -15.70 24.14
N GLU A 190 6.12 -15.26 24.07
CA GLU A 190 6.91 -15.20 22.82
C GLU A 190 6.99 -16.54 22.11
N GLU A 191 7.12 -17.65 22.82
CA GLU A 191 7.18 -19.01 22.21
C GLU A 191 5.91 -19.29 21.41
N LYS A 192 4.75 -18.84 21.88
CA LYS A 192 3.47 -18.96 21.16
C LYS A 192 3.41 -18.00 19.97
N ILE A 193 3.95 -16.78 20.10
CA ILE A 193 4.10 -15.85 19.00
C ILE A 193 4.96 -16.48 17.88
N ASN A 194 6.13 -17.03 18.24
CA ASN A 194 7.05 -17.70 17.31
C ASN A 194 6.36 -18.88 16.60
N LEU A 195 5.64 -19.71 17.33
CA LEU A 195 4.93 -20.85 16.73
C LEU A 195 3.86 -20.37 15.74
N MET A 196 3.01 -19.46 16.16
CA MET A 196 1.90 -18.97 15.29
C MET A 196 2.42 -18.16 14.10
N MET A 197 3.48 -17.36 14.28
CA MET A 197 4.09 -16.63 13.17
C MET A 197 4.73 -17.60 12.17
N THR A 198 5.41 -18.65 12.63
CA THR A 198 5.95 -19.71 11.75
C THR A 198 4.82 -20.37 10.96
N GLN A 199 3.70 -20.68 11.59
CA GLN A 199 2.52 -21.24 10.91
C GLN A 199 1.94 -20.26 9.88
N ALA A 200 1.84 -18.97 10.23
CA ALA A 200 1.37 -17.92 9.32
C ALA A 200 2.30 -17.74 8.10
N LEU A 201 3.62 -17.80 8.32
CA LEU A 201 4.63 -17.75 7.25
C LEU A 201 4.57 -18.98 6.35
N ASN A 202 4.34 -20.16 6.90
CA ASN A 202 4.13 -21.38 6.11
C ASN A 202 2.89 -21.23 5.20
N ILE A 203 1.79 -20.66 5.70
CA ILE A 203 0.60 -20.38 4.90
C ILE A 203 0.90 -19.33 3.82
N LEU A 204 1.63 -18.27 4.15
CA LEU A 204 2.04 -17.24 3.18
C LEU A 204 2.86 -17.83 2.03
N ASN A 205 3.66 -18.84 2.29
CA ASN A 205 4.53 -19.49 1.31
C ASN A 205 3.94 -20.77 0.71
N ASP A 206 2.71 -21.16 1.09
CA ASP A 206 2.01 -22.33 0.54
C ASP A 206 1.56 -22.05 -0.91
N ARG A 207 2.19 -22.74 -1.86
CA ARG A 207 1.89 -22.58 -3.30
C ARG A 207 0.55 -23.18 -3.71
N ASP A 208 -0.08 -23.99 -2.87
CA ASP A 208 -1.41 -24.54 -3.09
C ASP A 208 -2.54 -23.54 -2.73
N ILE A 209 -2.18 -22.37 -2.19
CA ILE A 209 -3.10 -21.27 -1.91
C ILE A 209 -2.88 -20.14 -2.92
N ILE A 210 -3.96 -19.64 -3.48
CA ILE A 210 -3.93 -18.51 -4.43
C ILE A 210 -3.20 -17.32 -3.78
N PRO A 211 -2.22 -16.69 -4.46
CA PRO A 211 -1.35 -15.67 -3.86
C PRO A 211 -2.10 -14.56 -3.10
N ILE A 212 -3.11 -13.97 -3.71
CA ILE A 212 -3.88 -12.88 -3.09
C ILE A 212 -4.60 -13.36 -1.81
N LEU A 213 -5.09 -14.61 -1.80
CA LEU A 213 -5.74 -15.16 -0.61
C LEU A 213 -4.74 -15.40 0.52
N ARG A 214 -3.55 -15.94 0.22
CA ARG A 214 -2.52 -16.15 1.26
C ARG A 214 -2.00 -14.82 1.83
N ILE A 215 -1.93 -13.75 1.02
CA ILE A 215 -1.59 -12.40 1.49
C ILE A 215 -2.68 -11.89 2.44
N ALA A 216 -3.96 -12.00 2.08
CA ALA A 216 -5.07 -11.60 2.94
C ALA A 216 -5.09 -12.38 4.27
N ILE A 217 -4.87 -13.70 4.22
CA ILE A 217 -4.80 -14.57 5.39
C ILE A 217 -3.63 -14.17 6.28
N PHE A 218 -2.44 -13.98 5.71
CA PHE A 218 -1.25 -13.56 6.46
C PHE A 218 -1.46 -12.18 7.10
N HIS A 219 -2.03 -11.23 6.38
CA HIS A 219 -2.34 -9.89 6.89
C HIS A 219 -3.26 -9.95 8.13
N TYR A 220 -4.30 -10.79 8.08
CA TYR A 220 -5.17 -11.03 9.22
C TYR A 220 -4.40 -11.69 10.39
N LEU A 221 -3.67 -12.78 10.11
CA LEU A 221 -2.93 -13.51 11.14
C LEU A 221 -1.87 -12.65 11.82
N PHE A 222 -1.16 -11.82 11.07
CA PHE A 222 -0.20 -10.87 11.63
C PHE A 222 -0.86 -9.90 12.61
N GLY A 223 -1.99 -9.31 12.22
CA GLY A 223 -2.77 -8.42 13.08
C GLY A 223 -3.32 -9.13 14.33
N TYR A 224 -3.73 -10.41 14.21
CA TYR A 224 -4.17 -11.23 15.33
C TYR A 224 -3.03 -11.59 16.31
N ILE A 225 -1.89 -12.05 15.76
CA ILE A 225 -0.70 -12.42 16.56
C ILE A 225 -0.16 -11.18 17.28
N HIS A 226 -0.09 -10.05 16.57
CA HIS A 226 0.40 -8.77 17.08
C HIS A 226 1.77 -8.88 17.73
N PRO A 227 2.83 -9.24 16.95
CA PRO A 227 4.09 -9.75 17.49
C PRO A 227 4.99 -8.69 18.15
N PHE A 228 4.76 -7.41 17.94
CA PHE A 228 5.54 -6.30 18.47
C PHE A 228 4.76 -5.47 19.48
N TYR A 229 5.43 -4.65 20.29
CA TYR A 229 4.76 -3.69 21.19
C TYR A 229 4.14 -2.54 20.40
N ASP A 230 4.85 -2.02 19.39
CA ASP A 230 4.39 -0.98 18.46
C ASP A 230 4.80 -1.33 17.01
N GLY A 231 4.23 -0.66 16.02
CA GLY A 231 4.58 -0.81 14.60
C GLY A 231 3.97 -2.04 13.91
N ASN A 232 3.09 -2.80 14.56
CA ASN A 232 2.48 -3.99 13.96
C ASN A 232 1.71 -3.69 12.67
N GLY A 233 0.89 -2.66 12.68
CA GLY A 233 0.10 -2.27 11.51
C GLY A 233 0.98 -1.83 10.34
N ARG A 234 2.00 -1.01 10.59
CA ARG A 234 2.94 -0.54 9.57
C ARG A 234 3.73 -1.69 8.96
N THR A 235 4.24 -2.61 9.78
CA THR A 235 4.97 -3.81 9.32
C THR A 235 4.07 -4.73 8.50
N SER A 236 2.84 -4.99 8.96
CA SER A 236 1.87 -5.84 8.25
C SER A 236 1.48 -5.24 6.89
N ARG A 237 1.19 -3.92 6.85
CA ARG A 237 0.88 -3.23 5.59
C ARG A 237 2.06 -3.21 4.64
N PHE A 238 3.27 -2.92 5.13
CA PHE A 238 4.48 -3.00 4.30
C PHE A 238 4.66 -4.38 3.65
N ILE A 239 4.58 -5.46 4.44
CA ILE A 239 4.69 -6.84 3.92
C ILE A 239 3.60 -7.10 2.87
N SER A 240 2.37 -6.70 3.14
CA SER A 240 1.25 -6.90 2.21
C SER A 240 1.41 -6.06 0.94
N SER A 241 1.83 -4.79 1.05
CA SER A 241 2.13 -3.91 -0.09
C SER A 241 3.24 -4.49 -0.97
N TYR A 242 4.32 -5.00 -0.35
CA TYR A 242 5.39 -5.68 -1.07
C TYR A 242 4.87 -6.89 -1.85
N LEU A 243 4.16 -7.78 -1.19
CA LEU A 243 3.65 -9.00 -1.84
C LEU A 243 2.62 -8.69 -2.94
N LEU A 244 1.72 -7.74 -2.70
CA LEU A 244 0.77 -7.28 -3.71
C LEU A 244 1.46 -6.64 -4.91
N SER A 245 2.54 -5.88 -4.71
CA SER A 245 3.32 -5.29 -5.81
C SER A 245 4.02 -6.34 -6.69
N LYS A 246 4.32 -7.51 -6.14
CA LYS A 246 4.93 -8.63 -6.89
C LYS A 246 3.90 -9.50 -7.59
N GLU A 247 2.73 -9.69 -6.99
CA GLU A 247 1.66 -10.54 -7.54
C GLU A 247 0.72 -9.79 -8.50
N LEU A 248 0.63 -8.47 -8.34
CA LEU A 248 -0.20 -7.57 -9.15
C LEU A 248 0.66 -6.42 -9.71
N ASN A 249 0.04 -5.29 -9.99
CA ASN A 249 0.75 -4.09 -10.41
C ASN A 249 1.41 -3.37 -9.21
N THR A 250 2.58 -2.78 -9.43
CA THR A 250 3.32 -2.01 -8.39
C THR A 250 2.45 -0.90 -7.77
N LEU A 251 1.62 -0.23 -8.57
CA LEU A 251 0.70 0.79 -8.06
C LEU A 251 -0.32 0.22 -7.08
N THR A 252 -0.77 -1.04 -7.29
CA THR A 252 -1.69 -1.72 -6.36
C THR A 252 -1.05 -1.92 -4.98
N GLY A 253 0.23 -2.28 -4.95
CA GLY A 253 0.98 -2.37 -3.69
C GLY A 253 1.04 -1.02 -2.97
N PHE A 254 1.34 0.07 -3.67
CA PHE A 254 1.41 1.42 -3.10
C PHE A 254 0.06 2.09 -2.85
N GLY A 255 -1.05 1.46 -3.21
CA GLY A 255 -2.40 1.92 -2.90
C GLY A 255 -3.01 1.28 -1.65
N LEU A 256 -2.36 0.29 -1.03
CA LEU A 256 -2.97 -0.49 0.05
C LEU A 256 -3.35 0.36 1.27
N SER A 257 -2.47 1.24 1.73
CA SER A 257 -2.77 2.10 2.90
C SER A 257 -3.85 3.13 2.57
N TYR A 258 -3.89 3.64 1.34
CA TYR A 258 -4.98 4.49 0.88
C TYR A 258 -6.32 3.74 0.90
N ALA A 259 -6.37 2.55 0.32
CA ALA A 259 -7.56 1.70 0.30
C ALA A 259 -8.07 1.38 1.71
N ILE A 260 -7.17 1.03 2.63
CA ILE A 260 -7.50 0.76 4.03
C ILE A 260 -8.03 2.03 4.71
N LYS A 261 -7.39 3.19 4.52
CA LYS A 261 -7.80 4.46 5.11
C LYS A 261 -9.20 4.88 4.68
N GLU A 262 -9.48 4.82 3.37
CA GLU A 262 -10.81 5.13 2.82
C GLU A 262 -11.90 4.14 3.29
N ASN A 263 -11.50 2.91 3.65
CA ASN A 263 -12.41 1.86 4.09
C ASN A 263 -12.12 1.41 5.54
N ILE A 264 -11.64 2.30 6.40
CA ILE A 264 -11.09 1.98 7.72
C ILE A 264 -12.09 1.24 8.61
N SER A 265 -13.36 1.64 8.57
CA SER A 265 -14.42 0.97 9.35
C SER A 265 -14.68 -0.46 8.87
N GLN A 266 -14.64 -0.70 7.55
CA GLN A 266 -14.78 -2.03 6.95
C GLN A 266 -13.57 -2.91 7.31
N TYR A 267 -12.37 -2.35 7.26
CA TYR A 267 -11.12 -3.02 7.61
C TYR A 267 -11.14 -3.53 9.06
N TYR A 268 -11.41 -2.67 10.03
CA TYR A 268 -11.48 -3.09 11.44
C TYR A 268 -12.66 -4.01 11.73
N LYS A 269 -13.80 -3.84 11.03
CA LYS A 269 -14.93 -4.75 11.15
C LYS A 269 -14.53 -6.17 10.68
N GLY A 270 -13.70 -6.30 9.63
CA GLY A 270 -13.18 -7.58 9.17
C GLY A 270 -12.43 -8.34 10.27
N PHE A 271 -11.50 -7.69 10.96
CA PHE A 271 -10.79 -8.26 12.10
C PHE A 271 -11.76 -8.65 13.24
N LYS A 272 -12.61 -7.71 13.65
CA LYS A 272 -13.58 -7.95 14.73
C LYS A 272 -14.49 -9.13 14.42
N THR A 273 -14.91 -9.29 13.18
CA THR A 273 -15.78 -10.39 12.76
C THR A 273 -15.09 -11.73 12.94
N VAL A 274 -13.85 -11.89 12.51
CA VAL A 274 -13.13 -13.17 12.63
C VAL A 274 -12.69 -13.44 14.07
N ASN A 275 -12.33 -12.39 14.82
CA ASN A 275 -11.97 -12.51 16.25
C ASN A 275 -13.17 -12.93 17.14
N GLU A 276 -14.40 -12.79 16.65
CA GLU A 276 -15.59 -13.25 17.38
C GLU A 276 -15.58 -14.78 17.50
N LYS A 277 -15.48 -15.31 18.73
CA LYS A 277 -15.37 -16.76 19.02
C LYS A 277 -16.41 -17.62 18.33
N LYS A 278 -17.61 -17.07 18.12
CA LYS A 278 -18.73 -17.77 17.47
C LYS A 278 -18.55 -17.95 15.96
N ASN A 279 -17.56 -17.29 15.36
CA ASN A 279 -17.16 -17.53 13.98
C ASN A 279 -16.17 -18.69 13.81
N LYS A 280 -15.72 -19.32 14.94
CA LYS A 280 -15.00 -20.61 14.97
C LYS A 280 -13.82 -20.70 13.99
N GLY A 281 -13.02 -19.63 13.86
CA GLY A 281 -11.83 -19.62 13.00
C GLY A 281 -12.11 -19.53 11.49
N ASP A 282 -13.34 -19.20 11.10
CA ASP A 282 -13.71 -18.93 9.71
C ASP A 282 -13.10 -17.59 9.22
N LEU A 283 -12.08 -17.64 8.37
CA LEU A 283 -11.39 -16.49 7.80
C LEU A 283 -12.09 -15.91 6.56
N THR A 284 -13.09 -16.58 6.03
CA THR A 284 -13.79 -16.17 4.80
C THR A 284 -14.32 -14.74 4.86
N PRO A 285 -14.92 -14.27 5.97
CA PRO A 285 -15.39 -12.89 6.06
C PRO A 285 -14.30 -11.83 5.95
N PHE A 286 -13.09 -12.11 6.50
CA PHE A 286 -11.97 -11.20 6.34
C PHE A 286 -11.45 -11.18 4.90
N ILE A 287 -11.33 -12.34 4.27
CA ILE A 287 -10.91 -12.47 2.87
C ILE A 287 -11.85 -11.68 1.97
N ILE A 288 -13.17 -11.82 2.13
CA ILE A 288 -14.18 -11.06 1.38
C ILE A 288 -13.96 -9.55 1.57
N SER A 289 -13.77 -9.11 2.82
CA SER A 289 -13.54 -7.69 3.14
C SER A 289 -12.26 -7.16 2.53
N PHE A 290 -11.17 -7.92 2.58
CA PHE A 290 -9.88 -7.54 2.02
C PHE A 290 -9.94 -7.45 0.49
N LEU A 291 -10.57 -8.41 -0.20
CA LEU A 291 -10.78 -8.37 -1.63
C LEU A 291 -11.67 -7.21 -2.08
N ASP A 292 -12.68 -6.84 -1.28
CA ASP A 292 -13.50 -5.65 -1.54
C ASP A 292 -12.68 -4.36 -1.49
N ILE A 293 -11.86 -4.22 -0.44
CA ILE A 293 -10.98 -3.05 -0.26
C ILE A 293 -10.01 -2.97 -1.44
N LEU A 294 -9.41 -4.08 -1.82
CA LEU A 294 -8.47 -4.15 -2.95
C LEU A 294 -9.15 -3.86 -4.30
N SER A 295 -10.39 -4.33 -4.52
CA SER A 295 -11.15 -4.02 -5.73
C SER A 295 -11.44 -2.53 -5.86
N LYS A 296 -11.85 -1.88 -4.76
CA LYS A 296 -12.13 -0.42 -4.73
C LYS A 296 -10.87 0.39 -5.04
N GLU A 297 -9.72 -0.04 -4.53
CA GLU A 297 -8.45 0.60 -4.83
C GLU A 297 -8.10 0.48 -6.32
N LEU A 298 -8.20 -0.72 -6.88
CA LEU A 298 -7.94 -0.95 -8.30
C LEU A 298 -8.89 -0.15 -9.21
N GLU A 299 -10.15 0.01 -8.82
CA GLU A 299 -11.10 0.88 -9.53
C GLU A 299 -10.66 2.35 -9.47
N SER A 300 -10.27 2.83 -8.29
CA SER A 300 -9.76 4.18 -8.07
C SER A 300 -8.50 4.46 -8.90
N LEU A 301 -7.52 3.56 -8.85
CA LEU A 301 -6.29 3.64 -9.65
C LEU A 301 -6.57 3.66 -11.15
N ASN A 302 -7.41 2.75 -11.64
CA ASN A 302 -7.81 2.72 -13.05
C ASN A 302 -8.40 4.06 -13.51
N ASN A 303 -9.34 4.61 -12.72
CA ASN A 303 -9.98 5.89 -13.05
C ASN A 303 -8.97 7.04 -13.01
N SER A 304 -8.11 7.08 -12.00
CA SER A 304 -7.05 8.08 -11.85
C SER A 304 -6.06 8.06 -13.03
N VAL A 305 -5.68 6.86 -13.49
CA VAL A 305 -4.78 6.70 -14.64
C VAL A 305 -5.47 7.11 -15.94
N ILE A 306 -6.72 6.71 -16.17
CA ILE A 306 -7.50 7.10 -17.35
C ILE A 306 -7.61 8.63 -17.44
N GLU A 307 -7.96 9.29 -16.35
CA GLU A 307 -8.05 10.74 -16.32
C GLU A 307 -6.73 11.40 -16.72
N ARG A 308 -5.63 10.94 -16.16
CA ARG A 308 -4.30 11.48 -16.46
C ARG A 308 -3.87 11.24 -17.91
N ILE A 309 -4.17 10.07 -18.47
CA ILE A 309 -3.91 9.78 -19.90
C ILE A 309 -4.71 10.75 -20.79
N ASN A 310 -5.99 10.98 -20.46
CA ASN A 310 -6.83 11.92 -21.22
C ASN A 310 -6.27 13.35 -21.15
N ILE A 311 -5.82 13.77 -19.97
CA ILE A 311 -5.27 15.11 -19.77
C ILE A 311 -3.95 15.25 -20.53
N ILE A 312 -3.02 14.28 -20.44
CA ILE A 312 -1.75 14.41 -21.17
C ILE A 312 -1.94 14.39 -22.68
N ASN A 313 -2.92 13.65 -23.19
CA ASN A 313 -3.28 13.67 -24.62
C ASN A 313 -3.85 15.03 -25.04
N ARG A 314 -4.62 15.70 -24.17
CA ARG A 314 -5.08 17.08 -24.40
C ARG A 314 -3.90 18.04 -24.47
N TYR A 315 -2.98 17.98 -23.49
CA TYR A 315 -1.82 18.88 -23.48
C TYR A 315 -0.78 18.58 -24.56
N SER A 316 -0.74 17.39 -25.12
CA SER A 316 0.10 17.09 -26.28
C SER A 316 -0.24 18.00 -27.48
N LYS A 317 -1.54 18.31 -27.67
CA LYS A 317 -2.00 19.26 -28.70
C LYS A 317 -1.65 20.70 -28.32
N VAL A 318 -1.75 21.07 -27.06
CA VAL A 318 -1.37 22.40 -26.57
C VAL A 318 0.11 22.65 -26.79
N ILE A 319 0.98 21.68 -26.55
CA ILE A 319 2.43 21.78 -26.78
C ILE A 319 2.76 22.08 -28.24
N GLU A 320 2.03 21.49 -29.19
CA GLU A 320 2.20 21.77 -30.62
C GLU A 320 1.82 23.24 -30.97
N VAL A 321 0.91 23.83 -30.20
CA VAL A 321 0.55 25.27 -30.37
C VAL A 321 1.58 26.16 -29.68
N MET A 322 2.04 25.79 -28.48
CA MET A 322 3.04 26.53 -27.68
C MET A 322 4.37 26.66 -28.44
N GLU A 323 4.80 25.59 -29.09
CA GLU A 323 6.06 25.56 -29.84
C GLU A 323 5.90 24.76 -31.15
N LYS A 324 5.94 25.43 -32.29
CA LYS A 324 5.69 24.81 -33.60
C LYS A 324 6.96 24.32 -34.31
N LYS A 325 8.11 24.88 -33.99
CA LYS A 325 9.32 24.75 -34.82
C LYS A 325 10.46 23.99 -34.11
N ASP A 326 10.60 24.14 -32.82
CA ASP A 326 11.72 23.60 -32.07
C ASP A 326 11.33 22.32 -31.30
N LYS A 327 11.59 21.18 -31.94
CA LYS A 327 11.30 19.86 -31.33
C LYS A 327 11.99 19.65 -29.97
N GLN A 328 13.15 20.26 -29.74
CA GLN A 328 13.84 20.12 -28.46
C GLN A 328 13.12 20.93 -27.37
N LYS A 329 12.61 22.12 -27.70
CA LYS A 329 11.76 22.88 -26.80
C LYS A 329 10.44 22.12 -26.51
N GLN A 330 9.77 21.57 -27.55
CA GLN A 330 8.59 20.75 -27.38
C GLN A 330 8.83 19.62 -26.38
N ASN A 331 9.96 18.92 -26.50
CA ASN A 331 10.30 17.82 -25.63
C ASN A 331 10.53 18.28 -24.18
N ILE A 332 11.19 19.43 -23.97
CA ILE A 332 11.35 20.01 -22.60
C ILE A 332 9.98 20.33 -22.00
N ILE A 333 9.12 21.01 -22.75
CA ILE A 333 7.76 21.37 -22.32
C ILE A 333 6.96 20.10 -21.99
N TYR A 334 7.03 19.07 -22.84
CA TYR A 334 6.34 17.79 -22.63
C TYR A 334 6.79 17.08 -21.37
N VAL A 335 8.09 17.09 -21.06
CA VAL A 335 8.60 16.51 -19.79
C VAL A 335 8.10 17.29 -18.59
N ILE A 336 8.01 18.63 -18.66
CA ILE A 336 7.43 19.43 -17.56
C ILE A 336 5.93 19.10 -17.37
N PHE A 337 5.16 18.94 -18.47
CA PHE A 337 3.75 18.53 -18.38
C PHE A 337 3.59 17.13 -17.77
N GLN A 338 4.44 16.17 -18.14
CA GLN A 338 4.39 14.84 -17.51
C GLN A 338 4.60 14.94 -16.00
N GLU A 339 5.58 15.71 -15.57
CA GLU A 339 5.83 15.93 -14.16
C GLU A 339 4.67 16.65 -13.44
N THR A 340 4.08 17.65 -14.10
CA THR A 340 2.93 18.39 -13.58
C THR A 340 1.71 17.49 -13.34
N LEU A 341 1.48 16.54 -14.25
CA LEU A 341 0.29 15.68 -14.22
C LEU A 341 0.47 14.42 -13.34
N PHE A 342 1.67 13.90 -13.28
CA PHE A 342 1.95 12.62 -12.63
C PHE A 342 2.84 12.73 -11.40
N GLY A 343 3.62 13.80 -11.26
CA GLY A 343 4.51 14.05 -10.14
C GLY A 343 3.83 14.78 -8.98
N GLU A 344 4.60 15.06 -7.95
CA GLU A 344 4.15 15.75 -6.74
C GLU A 344 4.77 17.15 -6.60
N ALA A 345 6.06 17.27 -6.88
CA ALA A 345 6.84 18.45 -6.55
C ALA A 345 7.27 19.31 -7.77
N GLY A 346 7.08 18.79 -8.98
CA GLY A 346 7.68 19.33 -10.19
C GLY A 346 9.04 18.70 -10.49
N ILE A 347 9.75 19.19 -11.50
CA ILE A 347 11.03 18.65 -11.97
C ILE A 347 12.19 19.64 -11.79
N ASP A 348 13.33 19.17 -11.32
CA ASP A 348 14.55 19.96 -11.23
C ASP A 348 15.29 20.05 -12.58
N VAL A 349 16.17 21.07 -12.72
CA VAL A 349 16.90 21.32 -13.97
C VAL A 349 17.77 20.12 -14.39
N SER A 350 18.39 19.40 -13.45
CA SER A 350 19.27 18.28 -13.79
C SER A 350 18.48 17.09 -14.35
N SER A 351 17.34 16.80 -13.75
CA SER A 351 16.41 15.78 -14.21
C SER A 351 15.80 16.16 -15.56
N LEU A 352 15.42 17.43 -15.73
CA LEU A 352 14.88 17.94 -16.98
C LEU A 352 15.89 17.83 -18.13
N MET A 353 17.17 18.16 -17.88
CA MET A 353 18.27 17.94 -18.85
C MET A 353 18.39 16.48 -19.26
N LYS A 354 18.35 15.57 -18.27
CA LYS A 354 18.47 14.13 -18.48
C LYS A 354 17.32 13.58 -19.33
N TYR A 355 16.10 13.87 -18.93
CA TYR A 355 14.89 13.31 -19.55
C TYR A 355 14.59 13.93 -20.91
N ALA A 356 14.72 15.25 -21.04
CA ALA A 356 14.55 15.93 -22.33
C ALA A 356 15.76 15.80 -23.28
N LYS A 357 16.86 15.18 -22.82
CA LYS A 357 18.13 15.09 -23.54
C LYS A 357 18.60 16.46 -24.07
N ALA A 358 18.51 17.47 -23.20
CA ALA A 358 18.76 18.86 -23.56
C ALA A 358 19.92 19.46 -22.75
N SER A 359 20.61 20.48 -23.34
CA SER A 359 21.65 21.20 -22.61
C SER A 359 21.05 22.09 -21.52
N LYS A 360 21.86 22.41 -20.48
CA LYS A 360 21.47 23.33 -19.40
C LYS A 360 21.04 24.71 -19.98
N TYR A 361 21.76 25.19 -20.98
CA TYR A 361 21.43 26.46 -21.64
C TYR A 361 20.00 26.40 -22.22
N LYS A 362 19.67 25.35 -22.98
CA LYS A 362 18.36 25.18 -23.62
C LYS A 362 17.24 25.06 -22.60
N VAL A 363 17.44 24.24 -21.56
CA VAL A 363 16.49 24.10 -20.45
C VAL A 363 16.25 25.46 -19.75
N THR A 364 17.31 26.18 -19.41
CA THR A 364 17.19 27.50 -18.76
C THR A 364 16.48 28.52 -19.66
N GLN A 365 16.72 28.47 -20.98
CA GLN A 365 16.03 29.33 -21.95
C GLN A 365 14.52 29.05 -21.95
N VAL A 366 14.11 27.78 -22.01
CA VAL A 366 12.69 27.38 -21.98
C VAL A 366 12.04 27.79 -20.64
N LEU A 367 12.68 27.52 -19.49
CA LEU A 367 12.15 27.91 -18.18
C LEU A 367 11.98 29.43 -18.04
N LYS A 368 12.82 30.24 -18.67
CA LYS A 368 12.65 31.71 -18.69
C LYS A 368 11.53 32.15 -19.63
N GLU A 369 11.41 31.50 -20.80
CA GLU A 369 10.40 31.85 -21.79
C GLU A 369 8.98 31.61 -21.30
N TYR A 370 8.79 30.57 -20.47
CA TYR A 370 7.48 30.17 -19.91
C TYR A 370 7.35 30.49 -18.40
N ASP A 371 8.16 31.43 -17.86
CA ASP A 371 8.23 31.72 -16.43
C ASP A 371 6.90 32.17 -15.82
N ASP A 372 6.06 32.87 -16.61
CA ASP A 372 4.74 33.34 -16.23
C ASP A 372 3.69 32.21 -16.07
N MET A 373 3.98 31.02 -16.60
CA MET A 373 3.12 29.83 -16.54
C MET A 373 3.71 28.73 -15.64
N LEU A 374 4.86 28.99 -14.97
CA LEU A 374 5.53 28.00 -14.15
C LEU A 374 5.36 28.27 -12.65
N ILE A 375 4.98 27.22 -11.94
CA ILE A 375 5.06 27.14 -10.47
C ILE A 375 6.48 26.69 -10.11
N LYS A 376 7.10 27.39 -9.16
CA LYS A 376 8.44 27.08 -8.66
C LYS A 376 8.37 26.66 -7.19
N ASN A 377 8.71 25.42 -6.93
CA ASN A 377 8.83 24.87 -5.57
C ASN A 377 10.31 24.71 -5.19
N LYS A 378 10.68 25.03 -3.96
CA LYS A 378 12.03 24.81 -3.45
C LYS A 378 12.05 23.66 -2.47
N ILE A 379 12.83 22.60 -2.81
CA ILE A 379 13.06 21.45 -1.95
C ILE A 379 14.58 21.38 -1.70
N GLY A 380 14.96 21.56 -0.45
CA GLY A 380 16.37 21.67 -0.08
C GLY A 380 17.07 22.82 -0.82
N ARG A 381 18.11 22.51 -1.59
CA ARG A 381 18.89 23.47 -2.37
C ARG A 381 18.46 23.56 -3.84
N LYS A 382 17.49 22.77 -4.28
CA LYS A 382 17.04 22.69 -5.68
C LYS A 382 15.71 23.39 -5.88
N ASN A 383 15.53 23.97 -7.06
CA ASN A 383 14.24 24.46 -7.55
C ASN A 383 13.60 23.40 -8.44
N TYR A 384 12.31 23.18 -8.27
CA TYR A 384 11.46 22.28 -9.02
C TYR A 384 10.41 23.08 -9.78
N TYR A 385 10.12 22.69 -11.00
CA TYR A 385 9.26 23.42 -11.92
C TYR A 385 8.10 22.53 -12.37
N SER A 386 6.89 23.07 -12.34
CA SER A 386 5.67 22.49 -12.89
C SER A 386 4.87 23.57 -13.60
N PHE A 387 3.99 23.22 -14.52
CA PHE A 387 3.08 24.20 -15.12
C PHE A 387 1.92 24.54 -14.19
N ASP A 388 1.53 25.81 -14.15
CA ASP A 388 0.20 26.23 -13.68
C ASP A 388 -0.80 25.94 -14.79
N LEU A 389 -1.54 24.83 -14.66
CA LEU A 389 -2.46 24.38 -15.70
C LEU A 389 -3.61 25.39 -15.93
N ALA A 390 -4.01 26.15 -14.92
CA ALA A 390 -5.05 27.16 -15.06
C ALA A 390 -4.58 28.29 -15.98
N VAL A 391 -3.34 28.77 -15.81
CA VAL A 391 -2.75 29.80 -16.66
C VAL A 391 -2.49 29.29 -18.08
N VAL A 392 -2.07 28.02 -18.21
CA VAL A 392 -1.89 27.40 -19.53
C VAL A 392 -3.23 27.28 -20.27
N ASP A 393 -4.28 26.84 -19.58
CA ASP A 393 -5.62 26.67 -20.17
C ASP A 393 -6.17 28.01 -20.65
N GLU A 394 -6.10 29.07 -19.85
CA GLU A 394 -6.51 30.43 -20.22
C GLU A 394 -5.78 30.94 -21.49
N LYS A 395 -4.50 30.59 -21.61
CA LYS A 395 -3.67 31.13 -22.70
C LYS A 395 -3.77 30.34 -24.02
N TYR A 396 -4.09 29.05 -23.97
CA TYR A 396 -3.98 28.16 -25.14
C TYR A 396 -5.23 27.33 -25.44
N LEU A 397 -6.23 27.29 -24.55
CA LEU A 397 -7.42 26.47 -24.72
C LEU A 397 -8.73 27.29 -24.77
N ASP A 398 -8.71 28.55 -24.33
CA ASP A 398 -9.78 29.55 -24.54
C ASP A 398 -9.53 30.29 -25.87
#